data_176992c2be3addea6ed028977fab4d75
#
_entry.id   176992c2be3addea6ed028977fab4d75
#
_cell.length_a   1.000
_cell.length_b   1.000
_cell.length_c   1.000
_cell.angle_alpha   90.00
_cell.angle_beta   90.00
_cell.angle_gamma   90.00
#
_symmetry.space_group_name_H-M   'P 1'
#
loop_
_entity.id
_entity.type
_entity.pdbx_description
1 polymer ?
#
loop_
_entity_poly.entity_id
_entity_poly.type
_entity_poly.pdbx_seq_one_letter_code
_entity_poly.pdbx_strand_id
1 'polypeptide(L)'
;MPSHVEKAPEMSENNAWRSVHGLLGADTAARVAFLGVPLGRESITRGRCDLAPATLRAALKRMSVYDLETGTDLSNLAVFDAGEVGVAALTPAEAFAPIRDAARTQTQTRALTILAGGNNAITRPGVHALGLRKAGLITLDAHFDLRDTDGGLNNGNPIQALLEDGLEGAAVSQIGLAPFANTRKAHGKARRAGITVHTLADCATNGFVVLVESELERLSGFCEAIYVDFDIDVIDRAQMPAAPGARPGGIAVRDFLAAARVAGAHPKVKCVDLAEFDPGRDVGEIGALTAARWFAEVLAGFAARQ
;
A
#
# COMPACT_ATOMS: atom_id res chain seq x y z
N MET A 1 -28.71 57.96 18.05
CA MET A 1 -28.82 56.89 17.03
C MET A 1 -27.93 55.76 17.48
N PRO A 2 -28.47 54.62 17.96
CA PRO A 2 -27.62 53.46 18.30
C PRO A 2 -27.27 52.70 17.01
N SER A 3 -25.96 52.47 16.81
CA SER A 3 -25.40 51.70 15.74
C SER A 3 -25.77 50.21 15.94
N HIS A 4 -26.55 49.66 15.00
CA HIS A 4 -26.71 48.22 14.90
C HIS A 4 -25.39 47.61 14.41
N VAL A 5 -24.65 47.00 15.29
CA VAL A 5 -23.59 46.05 14.95
C VAL A 5 -24.28 44.72 14.61
N GLU A 6 -24.38 44.40 13.33
CA GLU A 6 -24.80 43.08 12.87
C GLU A 6 -23.81 42.07 13.41
N LYS A 7 -24.30 41.12 14.24
CA LYS A 7 -23.50 39.95 14.62
C LYS A 7 -23.20 39.11 13.37
N ALA A 8 -21.92 38.86 13.13
CA ALA A 8 -21.52 37.91 12.11
C ALA A 8 -22.24 36.56 12.35
N PRO A 9 -22.69 35.86 11.28
CA PRO A 9 -23.38 34.62 11.42
C PRO A 9 -22.46 33.62 12.14
N GLU A 10 -23.00 32.92 13.15
CA GLU A 10 -22.33 31.79 13.81
C GLU A 10 -22.00 30.79 12.73
N MET A 11 -20.70 30.52 12.52
CA MET A 11 -20.24 29.45 11.63
C MET A 11 -20.82 28.14 12.14
N SER A 12 -21.69 27.51 11.35
CA SER A 12 -22.22 26.17 11.66
C SER A 12 -21.06 25.18 11.83
N GLU A 13 -21.22 24.19 12.71
CA GLU A 13 -20.23 23.12 12.99
C GLU A 13 -19.72 22.38 11.74
N ASN A 14 -20.37 22.56 10.60
CA ASN A 14 -19.99 21.96 9.28
C ASN A 14 -18.73 22.59 8.62
N ASN A 15 -18.15 23.65 9.18
CA ASN A 15 -16.96 24.32 8.63
C ASN A 15 -15.66 24.01 9.39
N ALA A 16 -15.64 23.10 10.37
CA ALA A 16 -14.43 22.71 11.07
C ALA A 16 -13.60 21.76 10.21
N TRP A 17 -12.29 22.01 10.12
CA TRP A 17 -11.34 21.09 9.49
C TRP A 17 -11.38 19.71 10.14
N ARG A 18 -11.83 18.70 9.39
CA ARG A 18 -11.78 17.29 9.81
C ARG A 18 -10.69 16.58 9.02
N SER A 19 -9.83 15.86 9.71
CA SER A 19 -8.72 15.14 9.09
C SER A 19 -9.00 13.64 8.98
N VAL A 20 -8.36 12.99 8.01
CA VAL A 20 -8.39 11.53 7.85
C VAL A 20 -7.90 10.81 9.10
N HIS A 21 -6.98 11.41 9.88
CA HIS A 21 -6.57 10.88 11.18
C HIS A 21 -7.76 10.69 12.14
N GLY A 22 -8.75 11.58 12.10
CA GLY A 22 -9.94 11.50 12.94
C GLY A 22 -10.88 10.34 12.62
N LEU A 23 -10.66 9.62 11.52
CA LEU A 23 -11.39 8.39 11.16
C LEU A 23 -10.83 7.16 11.88
N LEU A 24 -9.59 7.23 12.38
CA LEU A 24 -8.93 6.14 13.11
C LEU A 24 -9.49 6.06 14.54
N GLY A 25 -9.90 4.89 14.95
CA GLY A 25 -10.46 4.67 16.28
C GLY A 25 -10.55 3.21 16.68
N ALA A 26 -11.20 2.95 17.80
CA ALA A 26 -11.35 1.63 18.40
C ALA A 26 -12.68 0.94 18.01
N ASP A 27 -13.40 1.45 17.02
CA ASP A 27 -14.68 0.87 16.60
C ASP A 27 -14.46 -0.52 15.98
N THR A 28 -14.84 -1.54 16.76
CA THR A 28 -14.71 -2.94 16.32
C THR A 28 -15.72 -3.34 15.23
N ALA A 29 -16.72 -2.51 14.94
CA ALA A 29 -17.66 -2.72 13.83
C ALA A 29 -17.18 -2.08 12.51
N ALA A 30 -16.12 -1.28 12.53
CA ALA A 30 -15.56 -0.65 11.32
C ALA A 30 -15.24 -1.68 10.25
N ARG A 31 -15.60 -1.38 9.01
CA ARG A 31 -15.38 -2.28 7.86
C ARG A 31 -13.96 -2.23 7.31
N VAL A 32 -13.18 -1.23 7.68
CA VAL A 32 -11.78 -1.06 7.31
C VAL A 32 -10.91 -1.16 8.55
N ALA A 33 -9.77 -1.84 8.46
CA ALA A 33 -8.73 -1.82 9.49
C ALA A 33 -7.45 -1.20 8.98
N PHE A 34 -6.72 -0.55 9.87
CA PHE A 34 -5.37 -0.05 9.68
C PHE A 34 -4.42 -0.74 10.67
N LEU A 35 -3.36 -1.36 10.17
CA LEU A 35 -2.37 -2.08 10.96
C LEU A 35 -0.97 -1.61 10.59
N GLY A 36 -0.20 -1.11 11.55
CA GLY A 36 1.21 -0.77 11.38
C GLY A 36 2.12 -2.01 11.45
N VAL A 37 3.07 -2.10 10.53
CA VAL A 37 4.04 -3.22 10.45
C VAL A 37 5.46 -2.66 10.34
N PRO A 38 6.09 -2.24 11.44
CA PRO A 38 7.37 -1.53 11.46
C PRO A 38 8.57 -2.50 11.24
N LEU A 39 8.60 -3.25 10.14
CA LEU A 39 9.68 -4.15 9.78
C LEU A 39 10.77 -3.39 9.00
N GLY A 40 11.99 -3.28 9.56
CA GLY A 40 13.08 -2.54 8.91
C GLY A 40 14.36 -3.33 8.74
N ARG A 41 14.47 -4.53 9.35
CA ARG A 41 15.68 -5.36 9.29
C ARG A 41 15.78 -6.11 7.97
N GLU A 42 17.00 -6.49 7.64
CA GLU A 42 17.37 -7.24 6.43
C GLU A 42 16.94 -6.53 5.13
N SER A 43 16.90 -5.17 5.15
CA SER A 43 16.73 -4.40 3.92
C SER A 43 18.06 -4.37 3.13
N ILE A 44 17.98 -4.63 1.82
CA ILE A 44 19.12 -4.57 0.89
C ILE A 44 19.75 -3.17 0.93
N THR A 45 18.95 -2.14 0.88
CA THR A 45 19.36 -0.76 1.12
C THR A 45 18.95 -0.39 2.54
N ARG A 46 19.95 -0.20 3.42
CA ARG A 46 19.68 0.18 4.82
C ARG A 46 18.91 1.49 4.88
N GLY A 47 17.88 1.53 5.72
CA GLY A 47 17.01 2.67 5.92
C GLY A 47 16.21 2.56 7.21
N ARG A 48 15.22 3.43 7.33
CA ARG A 48 14.33 3.54 8.49
C ARG A 48 12.86 3.37 8.09
N CYS A 49 12.58 2.38 7.21
CA CYS A 49 11.21 2.03 6.84
C CYS A 49 10.38 1.58 8.07
N ASP A 50 11.04 1.16 9.14
CA ASP A 50 10.41 0.88 10.44
C ASP A 50 9.65 2.08 11.03
N LEU A 51 10.00 3.30 10.66
CA LEU A 51 9.32 4.52 11.09
C LEU A 51 8.07 4.87 10.27
N ALA A 52 7.87 4.22 9.13
CA ALA A 52 6.78 4.56 8.20
C ALA A 52 5.37 4.51 8.84
N PRO A 53 4.99 3.49 9.65
CA PRO A 53 3.65 3.45 10.23
C PRO A 53 3.33 4.64 11.12
N ALA A 54 4.26 5.02 12.00
CA ALA A 54 4.08 6.16 12.89
C ALA A 54 4.06 7.49 12.13
N THR A 55 4.94 7.63 11.12
CA THR A 55 5.01 8.82 10.26
C THR A 55 3.73 9.01 9.45
N LEU A 56 3.21 7.92 8.87
CA LEU A 56 1.93 7.95 8.15
C LEU A 56 0.80 8.42 9.08
N ARG A 57 0.63 7.83 10.28
CA ARG A 57 -0.40 8.27 11.24
C ARG A 57 -0.31 9.77 11.53
N ALA A 58 0.90 10.27 11.75
CA ALA A 58 1.11 11.70 12.01
C ALA A 58 0.70 12.57 10.80
N ALA A 59 1.06 12.16 9.58
CA ALA A 59 0.77 12.88 8.35
C ALA A 59 -0.73 12.90 7.99
N LEU A 60 -1.51 11.89 8.40
CA LEU A 60 -2.98 11.86 8.21
C LEU A 60 -3.71 13.03 8.86
N LYS A 61 -3.11 13.69 9.87
CA LYS A 61 -3.66 14.91 10.48
C LYS A 61 -3.73 16.08 9.51
N ARG A 62 -2.96 16.02 8.42
CA ARG A 62 -2.89 17.05 7.39
C ARG A 62 -3.76 16.77 6.17
N MET A 63 -4.40 15.58 6.10
CA MET A 63 -5.31 15.20 5.02
C MET A 63 -6.74 15.50 5.41
N SER A 64 -7.45 16.26 4.56
CA SER A 64 -8.90 16.46 4.71
C SER A 64 -9.66 15.16 4.46
N VAL A 65 -10.81 15.00 5.11
CA VAL A 65 -11.76 13.91 4.80
C VAL A 65 -12.56 14.17 3.52
N TYR A 66 -12.43 15.35 2.91
CA TYR A 66 -13.18 15.75 1.72
C TYR A 66 -12.28 15.82 0.48
N ASP A 67 -12.68 15.09 -0.55
CA ASP A 67 -12.07 15.15 -1.88
C ASP A 67 -12.82 16.13 -2.76
N LEU A 68 -12.19 17.25 -3.09
CA LEU A 68 -12.76 18.31 -3.92
C LEU A 68 -13.02 17.87 -5.37
N GLU A 69 -12.22 16.95 -5.92
CA GLU A 69 -12.32 16.55 -7.33
C GLU A 69 -13.56 15.69 -7.60
N THR A 70 -13.89 14.79 -6.67
CA THR A 70 -15.03 13.88 -6.82
C THR A 70 -16.23 14.21 -5.94
N GLY A 71 -16.07 15.12 -4.97
CA GLY A 71 -17.06 15.41 -3.95
C GLY A 71 -17.19 14.32 -2.89
N THR A 72 -16.27 13.36 -2.84
CA THR A 72 -16.32 12.27 -1.85
C THR A 72 -16.04 12.82 -0.45
N ASP A 73 -16.95 12.57 0.49
CA ASP A 73 -16.80 12.91 1.90
C ASP A 73 -16.65 11.64 2.74
N LEU A 74 -15.48 11.47 3.34
CA LEU A 74 -15.12 10.31 4.19
C LEU A 74 -15.56 10.50 5.65
N SER A 75 -16.20 11.60 6.02
CA SER A 75 -16.48 11.95 7.42
C SER A 75 -17.31 10.92 8.19
N ASN A 76 -18.08 10.08 7.48
CA ASN A 76 -18.89 9.02 8.07
C ASN A 76 -18.20 7.64 8.03
N LEU A 77 -16.98 7.55 7.52
CA LEU A 77 -16.22 6.31 7.50
C LEU A 77 -15.48 6.13 8.84
N ALA A 78 -15.61 4.93 9.42
CA ALA A 78 -14.79 4.52 10.56
C ALA A 78 -13.70 3.56 10.10
N VAL A 79 -12.48 3.73 10.62
CA VAL A 79 -11.33 2.85 10.42
C VAL A 79 -10.87 2.33 11.78
N PHE A 80 -10.88 1.01 11.96
CA PHE A 80 -10.33 0.39 13.16
C PHE A 80 -8.80 0.49 13.14
N ASP A 81 -8.22 1.24 14.08
CA ASP A 81 -6.76 1.26 14.27
C ASP A 81 -6.34 0.05 15.11
N ALA A 82 -5.78 -0.95 14.46
CA ALA A 82 -5.30 -2.17 15.09
C ALA A 82 -3.92 -1.99 15.77
N GLY A 83 -3.38 -0.77 15.79
CA GLY A 83 -2.07 -0.48 16.37
C GLY A 83 -0.92 -0.95 15.49
N GLU A 84 0.18 -1.38 16.12
CA GLU A 84 1.39 -1.85 15.45
C GLU A 84 1.78 -3.26 15.90
N VAL A 85 2.24 -4.08 14.94
CA VAL A 85 2.84 -5.38 15.25
C VAL A 85 4.23 -5.16 15.83
N GLY A 86 4.57 -5.84 16.90
CA GLY A 86 5.87 -5.69 17.61
C GLY A 86 7.04 -6.33 16.87
N VAL A 87 7.35 -5.92 15.63
CA VAL A 87 8.34 -6.56 14.75
C VAL A 87 9.57 -5.71 14.41
N ALA A 88 9.69 -4.50 14.94
CA ALA A 88 10.77 -3.56 14.57
C ALA A 88 12.19 -4.12 14.78
N ALA A 89 12.38 -5.01 15.75
CA ALA A 89 13.67 -5.64 16.04
C ALA A 89 13.86 -7.03 15.38
N LEU A 90 12.83 -7.56 14.72
CA LEU A 90 12.82 -8.91 14.16
C LEU A 90 13.34 -8.94 12.73
N THR A 91 13.94 -10.06 12.35
CA THR A 91 14.24 -10.39 10.95
C THR A 91 12.93 -10.75 10.20
N PRO A 92 12.89 -10.70 8.85
CA PRO A 92 11.69 -11.12 8.09
C PRO A 92 11.23 -12.54 8.41
N ALA A 93 12.15 -13.45 8.71
CA ALA A 93 11.81 -14.84 9.10
C ALA A 93 11.09 -14.89 10.46
N GLU A 94 11.60 -14.18 11.46
CA GLU A 94 11.01 -14.10 12.80
C GLU A 94 9.69 -13.31 12.80
N ALA A 95 9.59 -12.27 11.96
CA ALA A 95 8.41 -11.41 11.84
C ALA A 95 7.25 -12.06 11.08
N PHE A 96 7.50 -13.13 10.34
CA PHE A 96 6.50 -13.77 9.46
C PHE A 96 5.22 -14.14 10.21
N ALA A 97 5.30 -14.94 11.27
CA ALA A 97 4.12 -15.40 12.00
C ALA A 97 3.38 -14.25 12.72
N PRO A 98 4.06 -13.35 13.46
CA PRO A 98 3.40 -12.19 14.06
C PRO A 98 2.62 -11.31 13.06
N ILE A 99 3.23 -11.01 11.90
CA ILE A 99 2.57 -10.18 10.87
C ILE A 99 1.39 -10.93 10.25
N ARG A 100 1.61 -12.18 9.82
CA ARG A 100 0.55 -13.01 9.23
C ARG A 100 -0.67 -13.11 10.12
N ASP A 101 -0.47 -13.39 11.40
CA ASP A 101 -1.57 -13.64 12.33
C ASP A 101 -2.32 -12.35 12.70
N ALA A 102 -1.61 -11.24 12.88
CA ALA A 102 -2.22 -9.93 13.06
C ALA A 102 -3.03 -9.49 11.82
N ALA A 103 -2.44 -9.61 10.62
CA ALA A 103 -3.13 -9.30 9.37
C ALA A 103 -4.33 -10.22 9.13
N ARG A 104 -4.21 -11.53 9.42
CA ARG A 104 -5.32 -12.50 9.29
C ARG A 104 -6.49 -12.16 10.17
N THR A 105 -6.25 -11.74 11.40
CA THR A 105 -7.32 -11.29 12.32
C THR A 105 -8.13 -10.16 11.68
N GLN A 106 -7.49 -9.22 11.01
CA GLN A 106 -8.18 -8.11 10.36
C GLN A 106 -8.87 -8.55 9.05
N THR A 107 -8.17 -9.28 8.17
CA THR A 107 -8.72 -9.68 6.86
C THR A 107 -9.91 -10.65 6.96
N GLN A 108 -10.02 -11.41 8.05
CA GLN A 108 -11.16 -12.30 8.31
C GLN A 108 -12.41 -11.57 8.79
N THR A 109 -12.24 -10.40 9.42
CA THR A 109 -13.34 -9.68 10.08
C THR A 109 -13.72 -8.38 9.37
N ARG A 110 -12.87 -7.88 8.47
CA ARG A 110 -13.04 -6.60 7.79
C ARG A 110 -13.22 -6.78 6.27
N ALA A 111 -13.83 -5.79 5.66
CA ALA A 111 -13.97 -5.76 4.20
C ALA A 111 -12.65 -5.36 3.51
N LEU A 112 -11.83 -4.54 4.17
CA LEU A 112 -10.51 -4.11 3.70
C LEU A 112 -9.56 -3.96 4.89
N THR A 113 -8.33 -4.44 4.73
CA THR A 113 -7.22 -4.21 5.67
C THR A 113 -6.12 -3.41 4.97
N ILE A 114 -5.65 -2.35 5.61
CA ILE A 114 -4.55 -1.50 5.14
C ILE A 114 -3.36 -1.76 6.04
N LEU A 115 -2.26 -2.28 5.49
CA LEU A 115 -1.00 -2.42 6.20
C LEU A 115 -0.12 -1.19 5.90
N ALA A 116 0.32 -0.50 6.91
CA ALA A 116 1.40 0.47 6.74
C ALA A 116 2.70 -0.22 7.09
N GLY A 117 3.51 -0.49 6.07
CA GLY A 117 4.73 -1.24 6.24
C GLY A 117 5.90 -0.40 6.62
N GLY A 118 6.88 -1.10 6.85
CA GLY A 118 8.28 -1.20 6.80
C GLY A 118 8.79 -1.47 5.39
N ASN A 119 9.77 -2.37 5.31
CA ASN A 119 10.30 -2.82 4.02
C ASN A 119 9.39 -3.88 3.36
N ASN A 120 9.63 -4.16 2.08
CA ASN A 120 8.75 -5.01 1.26
C ASN A 120 8.67 -6.50 1.71
N ALA A 121 9.46 -6.94 2.68
CA ALA A 121 9.33 -8.28 3.24
C ALA A 121 7.99 -8.52 3.96
N ILE A 122 7.19 -7.47 4.23
CA ILE A 122 5.85 -7.58 4.82
C ILE A 122 4.81 -8.20 3.88
N THR A 123 5.01 -8.10 2.57
CA THR A 123 4.10 -8.61 1.53
C THR A 123 3.89 -10.11 1.66
N ARG A 124 4.96 -10.89 1.90
CA ARG A 124 4.84 -12.35 2.07
C ARG A 124 3.86 -12.75 3.19
N PRO A 125 4.01 -12.33 4.46
CA PRO A 125 3.06 -12.67 5.51
C PRO A 125 1.67 -12.06 5.28
N GLY A 126 1.58 -10.88 4.63
CA GLY A 126 0.31 -10.27 4.24
C GLY A 126 -0.49 -11.13 3.27
N VAL A 127 0.11 -11.66 2.22
CA VAL A 127 -0.53 -12.58 1.28
C VAL A 127 -0.95 -13.88 1.98
N HIS A 128 -0.10 -14.43 2.86
CA HIS A 128 -0.45 -15.59 3.68
C HIS A 128 -1.67 -15.37 4.58
N ALA A 129 -1.93 -14.15 4.99
CA ALA A 129 -3.12 -13.81 5.79
C ALA A 129 -4.42 -14.04 5.02
N LEU A 130 -4.41 -13.93 3.68
CA LEU A 130 -5.55 -14.22 2.81
C LEU A 130 -5.69 -15.72 2.47
N GLY A 131 -4.64 -16.51 2.69
CA GLY A 131 -4.56 -17.93 2.31
C GLY A 131 -4.10 -18.11 0.86
N LEU A 132 -2.89 -18.66 0.66
CA LEU A 132 -2.18 -18.70 -0.63
C LEU A 132 -2.98 -19.27 -1.80
N ARG A 133 -3.76 -20.34 -1.57
CA ARG A 133 -4.52 -21.00 -2.65
C ARG A 133 -5.68 -20.19 -3.21
N LYS A 134 -6.03 -19.10 -2.54
CA LYS A 134 -7.19 -18.27 -2.85
C LYS A 134 -6.80 -16.86 -3.21
N ALA A 135 -5.55 -16.49 -2.92
CA ALA A 135 -5.04 -15.14 -3.07
C ALA A 135 -4.51 -14.89 -4.47
N GLY A 136 -4.90 -13.74 -5.05
CA GLY A 136 -4.17 -13.09 -6.12
C GLY A 136 -3.26 -12.01 -5.53
N LEU A 137 -2.14 -11.73 -6.19
CA LEU A 137 -1.19 -10.70 -5.81
C LEU A 137 -0.93 -9.76 -6.98
N ILE A 138 -1.08 -8.47 -6.75
CA ILE A 138 -0.56 -7.42 -7.64
C ILE A 138 0.53 -6.70 -6.88
N THR A 139 1.74 -6.58 -7.47
CA THR A 139 2.77 -5.69 -6.96
C THR A 139 2.92 -4.50 -7.88
N LEU A 140 2.91 -3.31 -7.30
CA LEU A 140 3.22 -2.05 -7.96
C LEU A 140 4.63 -1.67 -7.52
N ASP A 141 5.65 -2.06 -8.31
CA ASP A 141 7.04 -2.12 -7.86
C ASP A 141 8.00 -1.92 -9.04
N ALA A 142 9.11 -1.22 -8.81
CA ALA A 142 10.20 -1.11 -9.77
C ALA A 142 11.01 -2.43 -9.92
N HIS A 143 10.87 -3.37 -8.99
CA HIS A 143 11.66 -4.59 -8.86
C HIS A 143 10.81 -5.87 -8.99
N PHE A 144 11.48 -6.99 -9.34
CA PHE A 144 10.83 -8.32 -9.35
C PHE A 144 10.72 -8.97 -7.97
N ASP A 145 11.58 -8.62 -7.05
CA ASP A 145 11.69 -9.27 -5.74
C ASP A 145 11.78 -10.80 -5.78
N LEU A 146 12.52 -11.27 -6.79
CA LEU A 146 12.79 -12.67 -7.09
C LEU A 146 14.26 -13.07 -6.83
N ARG A 147 14.95 -12.39 -5.87
CA ARG A 147 16.27 -12.84 -5.42
C ARG A 147 16.17 -14.22 -4.79
N ASP A 148 17.28 -14.98 -4.82
CA ASP A 148 17.32 -16.28 -4.17
C ASP A 148 17.11 -16.14 -2.66
N THR A 149 16.50 -17.15 -2.04
CA THR A 149 16.22 -17.22 -0.61
C THR A 149 17.31 -17.90 0.21
N ASP A 150 18.30 -18.53 -0.45
CA ASP A 150 19.39 -19.30 0.16
C ASP A 150 20.22 -18.46 1.17
N GLY A 151 20.34 -17.16 0.93
CA GLY A 151 21.03 -16.22 1.82
C GLY A 151 20.14 -15.64 2.92
N GLY A 152 18.93 -16.14 3.08
CA GLY A 152 17.93 -15.64 4.02
C GLY A 152 16.88 -14.73 3.37
N LEU A 153 15.85 -14.43 4.15
CA LEU A 153 14.73 -13.58 3.72
C LEU A 153 15.08 -12.10 3.90
N ASN A 154 14.72 -11.30 2.91
CA ASN A 154 14.93 -9.85 2.90
C ASN A 154 13.86 -9.17 2.01
N ASN A 155 13.90 -7.84 1.90
CA ASN A 155 12.93 -7.09 1.08
C ASN A 155 13.03 -7.32 -0.43
N GLY A 156 14.08 -7.98 -0.94
CA GLY A 156 14.23 -8.27 -2.38
C GLY A 156 13.87 -9.69 -2.77
N ASN A 157 13.23 -10.48 -1.88
CA ASN A 157 12.82 -11.84 -2.19
C ASN A 157 11.43 -12.28 -1.68
N PRO A 158 10.50 -11.38 -1.31
CA PRO A 158 9.19 -11.80 -0.85
C PRO A 158 8.41 -12.57 -1.93
N ILE A 159 8.54 -12.19 -3.19
CA ILE A 159 7.84 -12.88 -4.30
C ILE A 159 8.45 -14.27 -4.55
N GLN A 160 9.79 -14.39 -4.51
CA GLN A 160 10.44 -15.70 -4.59
C GLN A 160 9.97 -16.63 -3.47
N ALA A 161 9.94 -16.12 -2.24
CA ALA A 161 9.51 -16.89 -1.09
C ALA A 161 8.03 -17.30 -1.19
N LEU A 162 7.15 -16.45 -1.70
CA LEU A 162 5.74 -16.77 -1.95
C LEU A 162 5.57 -17.91 -2.98
N LEU A 163 6.37 -17.90 -4.07
CA LEU A 163 6.37 -18.99 -5.05
C LEU A 163 6.84 -20.31 -4.41
N GLU A 164 7.87 -20.26 -3.57
CA GLU A 164 8.38 -21.41 -2.82
C GLU A 164 7.36 -21.94 -1.79
N ASP A 165 6.56 -21.05 -1.20
CA ASP A 165 5.44 -21.40 -0.31
C ASP A 165 4.24 -21.98 -1.05
N GLY A 166 4.22 -21.93 -2.39
CA GLY A 166 3.19 -22.53 -3.24
C GLY A 166 2.15 -21.53 -3.80
N LEU A 167 2.41 -20.21 -3.80
CA LEU A 167 1.60 -19.27 -4.58
C LEU A 167 1.83 -19.55 -6.07
N GLU A 168 0.77 -19.73 -6.82
CA GLU A 168 0.85 -19.95 -8.27
C GLU A 168 1.26 -18.66 -8.99
N GLY A 169 2.27 -18.72 -9.85
CA GLY A 169 2.72 -17.53 -10.58
C GLY A 169 1.65 -16.90 -11.46
N ALA A 170 0.69 -17.69 -11.99
CA ALA A 170 -0.46 -17.17 -12.72
C ALA A 170 -1.37 -16.27 -11.86
N ALA A 171 -1.31 -16.40 -10.54
CA ALA A 171 -2.01 -15.55 -9.58
C ALA A 171 -1.22 -14.29 -9.19
N VAL A 172 -0.06 -14.03 -9.84
CA VAL A 172 0.78 -12.87 -9.58
C VAL A 172 0.84 -11.97 -10.80
N SER A 173 0.66 -10.67 -10.59
CA SER A 173 0.94 -9.60 -11.54
C SER A 173 1.95 -8.63 -10.96
N GLN A 174 2.95 -8.25 -11.75
CA GLN A 174 3.95 -7.24 -11.37
C GLN A 174 3.91 -6.09 -12.36
N ILE A 175 3.62 -4.88 -11.88
CA ILE A 175 3.37 -3.68 -12.69
C ILE A 175 4.33 -2.57 -12.29
N GLY A 176 5.03 -1.99 -13.28
CA GLY A 176 5.94 -0.86 -13.04
C GLY A 176 7.42 -1.24 -13.09
N LEU A 177 7.75 -2.47 -13.52
CA LEU A 177 9.14 -2.95 -13.50
C LEU A 177 10.08 -2.03 -14.28
N ALA A 178 11.09 -1.51 -13.56
CA ALA A 178 11.99 -0.49 -14.09
C ALA A 178 13.13 -1.08 -14.91
N PRO A 179 13.54 -0.41 -16.02
CA PRO A 179 14.73 -0.78 -16.76
C PRO A 179 15.98 -0.63 -15.89
N PHE A 180 16.93 -1.54 -16.07
CA PHE A 180 18.23 -1.60 -15.34
C PHE A 180 18.12 -1.74 -13.81
N ALA A 181 16.92 -1.92 -13.27
CA ALA A 181 16.70 -2.22 -11.83
C ALA A 181 16.63 -3.74 -11.56
N ASN A 182 16.55 -4.54 -12.62
CA ASN A 182 16.25 -5.97 -12.56
C ASN A 182 17.28 -6.83 -13.29
N THR A 183 17.43 -8.10 -12.87
CA THR A 183 18.38 -9.04 -13.47
C THR A 183 17.71 -9.94 -14.53
N ARG A 184 18.48 -10.40 -15.52
CA ARG A 184 18.04 -11.44 -16.46
C ARG A 184 17.56 -12.70 -15.73
N LYS A 185 18.22 -13.07 -14.61
CA LYS A 185 17.85 -14.24 -13.79
C LYS A 185 16.44 -14.06 -13.21
N ALA A 186 16.14 -12.91 -12.62
CA ALA A 186 14.81 -12.61 -12.04
C ALA A 186 13.72 -12.63 -13.13
N HIS A 187 13.95 -11.98 -14.27
CA HIS A 187 13.03 -12.03 -15.40
C HIS A 187 12.79 -13.46 -15.90
N GLY A 188 13.86 -14.28 -15.98
CA GLY A 188 13.73 -15.70 -16.33
C GLY A 188 12.91 -16.50 -15.33
N LYS A 189 13.01 -16.22 -14.02
CA LYS A 189 12.20 -16.82 -12.96
C LYS A 189 10.72 -16.43 -13.12
N ALA A 190 10.41 -15.14 -13.27
CA ALA A 190 9.05 -14.65 -13.48
C ALA A 190 8.35 -15.35 -14.64
N ARG A 191 9.03 -15.43 -15.79
CA ARG A 191 8.50 -16.12 -16.98
C ARG A 191 8.24 -17.60 -16.74
N ARG A 192 9.16 -18.33 -16.11
CA ARG A 192 8.99 -19.76 -15.83
C ARG A 192 7.87 -20.03 -14.82
N ALA A 193 7.68 -19.14 -13.88
CA ALA A 193 6.58 -19.21 -12.92
C ALA A 193 5.21 -18.84 -13.52
N GLY A 194 5.19 -18.19 -14.70
CA GLY A 194 3.95 -17.70 -15.31
C GLY A 194 3.41 -16.41 -14.71
N ILE A 195 4.29 -15.61 -14.08
CA ILE A 195 3.94 -14.29 -13.56
C ILE A 195 3.60 -13.36 -14.74
N THR A 196 2.51 -12.59 -14.64
CA THR A 196 2.20 -11.51 -15.57
C THR A 196 3.08 -10.31 -15.25
N VAL A 197 3.74 -9.75 -16.27
CA VAL A 197 4.76 -8.71 -16.11
C VAL A 197 4.41 -7.52 -16.99
N HIS A 198 4.33 -6.33 -16.38
CA HIS A 198 4.16 -5.04 -17.04
C HIS A 198 5.33 -4.13 -16.68
N THR A 199 6.12 -3.76 -17.67
CA THR A 199 7.25 -2.85 -17.52
C THR A 199 6.80 -1.39 -17.47
N LEU A 200 7.69 -0.47 -17.09
CA LEU A 200 7.43 0.97 -17.23
C LEU A 200 7.10 1.40 -18.68
N ALA A 201 7.65 0.71 -19.68
CA ALA A 201 7.31 0.97 -21.08
C ALA A 201 5.86 0.55 -21.40
N ASP A 202 5.40 -0.57 -20.84
CA ASP A 202 4.00 -0.99 -20.96
C ASP A 202 3.07 -0.01 -20.24
N CYS A 203 3.47 0.47 -19.05
CA CYS A 203 2.73 1.49 -18.31
C CYS A 203 2.60 2.80 -19.09
N ALA A 204 3.67 3.23 -19.77
CA ALA A 204 3.65 4.44 -20.59
C ALA A 204 2.76 4.29 -21.84
N THR A 205 2.67 3.08 -22.39
CA THR A 205 1.91 2.80 -23.63
C THR A 205 0.42 2.60 -23.35
N ASN A 206 0.09 1.83 -22.30
CA ASN A 206 -1.27 1.37 -22.03
C ASN A 206 -1.96 2.15 -20.91
N GLY A 207 -1.20 2.95 -20.14
CA GLY A 207 -1.65 3.62 -18.93
C GLY A 207 -1.49 2.73 -17.69
N PHE A 208 -0.79 3.26 -16.67
CA PHE A 208 -0.50 2.51 -15.43
C PHE A 208 -1.78 2.06 -14.72
N VAL A 209 -2.74 2.98 -14.54
CA VAL A 209 -4.02 2.70 -13.87
C VAL A 209 -4.85 1.69 -14.64
N VAL A 210 -4.88 1.79 -15.97
CA VAL A 210 -5.61 0.84 -16.85
C VAL A 210 -5.06 -0.58 -16.70
N LEU A 211 -3.73 -0.73 -16.58
CA LEU A 211 -3.11 -2.03 -16.33
C LEU A 211 -3.50 -2.58 -14.95
N VAL A 212 -3.54 -1.74 -13.90
CA VAL A 212 -3.99 -2.15 -12.57
C VAL A 212 -5.44 -2.64 -12.61
N GLU A 213 -6.35 -1.89 -13.25
CA GLU A 213 -7.74 -2.30 -13.44
C GLU A 213 -7.86 -3.64 -14.19
N SER A 214 -7.14 -3.78 -15.30
CA SER A 214 -7.13 -5.01 -16.08
C SER A 214 -6.65 -6.23 -15.30
N GLU A 215 -5.60 -6.08 -14.47
CA GLU A 215 -5.08 -7.18 -13.67
C GLU A 215 -5.98 -7.50 -12.46
N LEU A 216 -6.64 -6.50 -11.88
CA LEU A 216 -7.68 -6.73 -10.87
C LEU A 216 -8.83 -7.58 -11.44
N GLU A 217 -9.33 -7.22 -12.62
CA GLU A 217 -10.38 -7.99 -13.31
C GLU A 217 -9.89 -9.39 -13.67
N ARG A 218 -8.67 -9.53 -14.22
CA ARG A 218 -8.10 -10.84 -14.56
C ARG A 218 -8.01 -11.76 -13.34
N LEU A 219 -7.43 -11.27 -12.24
CA LEU A 219 -7.28 -12.06 -11.01
C LEU A 219 -8.63 -12.34 -10.35
N SER A 220 -9.57 -11.40 -10.44
CA SER A 220 -10.91 -11.58 -9.88
C SER A 220 -11.67 -12.73 -10.53
N GLY A 221 -11.32 -13.12 -11.75
CA GLY A 221 -11.93 -14.24 -12.47
C GLY A 221 -11.67 -15.60 -11.81
N PHE A 222 -10.60 -15.78 -11.05
CA PHE A 222 -10.23 -17.07 -10.46
C PHE A 222 -9.72 -17.00 -9.01
N CYS A 223 -9.33 -15.85 -8.49
CA CYS A 223 -8.96 -15.67 -7.08
C CYS A 223 -10.18 -15.28 -6.22
N GLU A 224 -10.21 -15.72 -4.96
CA GLU A 224 -11.26 -15.34 -4.00
C GLU A 224 -10.98 -13.98 -3.36
N ALA A 225 -9.70 -13.65 -3.17
CA ALA A 225 -9.22 -12.42 -2.55
C ALA A 225 -7.96 -11.91 -3.27
N ILE A 226 -7.80 -10.60 -3.35
CA ILE A 226 -6.63 -9.97 -3.97
C ILE A 226 -5.89 -9.15 -2.91
N TYR A 227 -4.58 -9.32 -2.88
CA TYR A 227 -3.62 -8.48 -2.18
C TYR A 227 -3.00 -7.50 -3.18
N VAL A 228 -2.94 -6.22 -2.85
CA VAL A 228 -2.21 -5.24 -3.66
C VAL A 228 -1.09 -4.65 -2.83
N ASP A 229 0.12 -4.94 -3.25
CA ASP A 229 1.36 -4.41 -2.69
C ASP A 229 1.71 -3.10 -3.40
N PHE A 230 1.77 -2.03 -2.63
CA PHE A 230 2.20 -0.72 -3.08
C PHE A 230 3.63 -0.48 -2.59
N ASP A 231 4.62 -1.02 -3.32
CA ASP A 231 5.99 -0.59 -3.12
C ASP A 231 6.15 0.83 -3.67
N ILE A 232 6.38 1.78 -2.77
CA ILE A 232 6.41 3.20 -3.12
C ILE A 232 7.61 3.56 -4.02
N ASP A 233 8.55 2.63 -4.20
CA ASP A 233 9.72 2.82 -5.05
C ASP A 233 9.44 2.71 -6.56
N VAL A 234 8.24 2.28 -6.94
CA VAL A 234 7.75 2.35 -8.33
C VAL A 234 7.62 3.79 -8.82
N ILE A 235 7.44 4.75 -7.90
CA ILE A 235 7.33 6.17 -8.21
C ILE A 235 8.68 6.72 -8.63
N ASP A 236 8.67 7.67 -9.58
CA ASP A 236 9.87 8.38 -10.03
C ASP A 236 10.64 8.96 -8.84
N ARG A 237 11.96 8.70 -8.81
CA ARG A 237 12.86 9.14 -7.74
C ARG A 237 12.77 10.62 -7.41
N ALA A 238 12.52 11.46 -8.41
CA ALA A 238 12.43 12.91 -8.22
C ALA A 238 11.15 13.30 -7.46
N GLN A 239 10.10 12.47 -7.53
CA GLN A 239 8.83 12.68 -6.83
C GLN A 239 8.75 11.89 -5.51
N MET A 240 9.60 10.84 -5.35
CA MET A 240 9.66 10.02 -4.13
C MET A 240 11.12 9.79 -3.70
N PRO A 241 11.81 10.82 -3.20
CA PRO A 241 13.18 10.69 -2.72
C PRO A 241 13.30 9.79 -1.48
N ALA A 242 12.21 9.62 -0.74
CA ALA A 242 12.12 8.81 0.48
C ALA A 242 12.01 7.29 0.22
N ALA A 243 11.97 6.83 -1.02
CA ALA A 243 12.01 5.41 -1.34
C ALA A 243 13.43 4.97 -1.69
N PRO A 244 14.10 4.11 -0.90
CA PRO A 244 15.49 3.72 -1.14
C PRO A 244 15.72 3.07 -2.51
N GLY A 245 14.76 2.27 -2.97
CA GLY A 245 14.78 1.54 -4.24
C GLY A 245 14.43 2.37 -5.47
N ALA A 246 13.75 3.51 -5.35
CA ALA A 246 13.24 4.30 -6.47
C ALA A 246 14.31 4.68 -7.50
N ARG A 247 13.92 4.72 -8.76
CA ARG A 247 14.77 5.05 -9.90
C ARG A 247 14.21 6.27 -10.67
N PRO A 248 15.07 7.07 -11.34
CA PRO A 248 14.59 8.05 -12.31
C PRO A 248 13.82 7.37 -13.45
N GLY A 249 12.72 7.97 -13.87
CA GLY A 249 11.85 7.43 -14.92
C GLY A 249 10.78 6.47 -14.42
N GLY A 250 10.52 6.42 -13.09
CA GLY A 250 9.37 5.73 -12.51
C GLY A 250 8.02 6.35 -12.91
N ILE A 251 6.93 5.83 -12.36
CA ILE A 251 5.60 6.40 -12.60
C ILE A 251 5.42 7.74 -11.88
N ALA A 252 4.44 8.53 -12.31
CA ALA A 252 4.07 9.74 -11.58
C ALA A 252 3.32 9.41 -10.28
N VAL A 253 3.54 10.21 -9.23
CA VAL A 253 2.77 10.11 -7.96
C VAL A 253 1.26 10.10 -8.22
N ARG A 254 0.80 10.93 -9.17
CA ARG A 254 -0.63 10.97 -9.52
C ARG A 254 -1.18 9.61 -9.93
N ASP A 255 -0.44 8.85 -10.71
CA ASP A 255 -0.89 7.55 -11.22
C ASP A 255 -0.85 6.48 -10.10
N PHE A 256 0.14 6.55 -9.21
CA PHE A 256 0.19 5.73 -7.99
C PHE A 256 -1.02 5.96 -7.09
N LEU A 257 -1.40 7.23 -6.87
CA LEU A 257 -2.55 7.62 -6.07
C LEU A 257 -3.87 7.17 -6.72
N ALA A 258 -4.00 7.30 -8.03
CA ALA A 258 -5.17 6.83 -8.76
C ALA A 258 -5.31 5.29 -8.68
N ALA A 259 -4.20 4.54 -8.78
CA ALA A 259 -4.19 3.09 -8.55
C ALA A 259 -4.64 2.71 -7.14
N ALA A 260 -4.29 3.50 -6.12
CA ALA A 260 -4.74 3.28 -4.75
C ALA A 260 -6.28 3.38 -4.63
N ARG A 261 -6.88 4.36 -5.30
CA ARG A 261 -8.35 4.52 -5.36
C ARG A 261 -9.01 3.33 -6.07
N VAL A 262 -8.46 2.90 -7.19
CA VAL A 262 -8.95 1.74 -7.94
C VAL A 262 -8.86 0.46 -7.10
N ALA A 263 -7.74 0.20 -6.46
CA ALA A 263 -7.58 -0.94 -5.55
C ALA A 263 -8.58 -0.86 -4.38
N GLY A 264 -8.71 0.33 -3.78
CA GLY A 264 -9.70 0.59 -2.72
C GLY A 264 -11.13 0.29 -3.15
N ALA A 265 -11.51 0.58 -4.40
CA ALA A 265 -12.86 0.37 -4.91
C ALA A 265 -13.17 -1.10 -5.24
N HIS A 266 -12.17 -1.92 -5.55
CA HIS A 266 -12.41 -3.28 -6.04
C HIS A 266 -12.84 -4.24 -4.91
N PRO A 267 -13.99 -4.94 -5.00
CA PRO A 267 -14.58 -5.70 -3.89
C PRO A 267 -13.76 -6.93 -3.46
N LYS A 268 -12.97 -7.52 -4.38
CA LYS A 268 -12.08 -8.66 -4.06
C LYS A 268 -10.73 -8.23 -3.47
N VAL A 269 -10.37 -6.96 -3.48
CA VAL A 269 -9.19 -6.47 -2.76
C VAL A 269 -9.51 -6.49 -1.26
N LYS A 270 -8.85 -7.39 -0.54
CA LYS A 270 -9.05 -7.61 0.90
C LYS A 270 -7.91 -7.02 1.74
N CYS A 271 -6.76 -6.85 1.12
CA CYS A 271 -5.61 -6.25 1.78
C CYS A 271 -4.82 -5.40 0.79
N VAL A 272 -4.39 -4.26 1.24
CA VAL A 272 -3.39 -3.43 0.57
C VAL A 272 -2.27 -3.13 1.55
N ASP A 273 -1.05 -2.98 1.08
CA ASP A 273 0.01 -2.43 1.90
C ASP A 273 0.70 -1.24 1.24
N LEU A 274 1.48 -0.52 2.04
CA LEU A 274 2.43 0.49 1.58
C LEU A 274 3.79 0.10 2.13
N ALA A 275 4.74 -0.22 1.26
CA ALA A 275 6.09 -0.64 1.62
C ALA A 275 7.17 0.35 1.13
N GLU A 276 8.40 0.21 1.66
CA GLU A 276 9.63 0.92 1.25
C GLU A 276 9.59 2.46 1.43
N PHE A 277 8.65 3.02 2.18
CA PHE A 277 8.73 4.41 2.62
C PHE A 277 9.74 4.53 3.75
N ASP A 278 10.81 5.29 3.54
CA ASP A 278 11.86 5.59 4.52
C ASP A 278 11.77 7.05 5.01
N PRO A 279 11.12 7.31 6.15
CA PRO A 279 11.05 8.66 6.71
C PRO A 279 12.41 9.30 7.01
N GLY A 280 13.47 8.47 7.21
CA GLY A 280 14.83 8.97 7.43
C GLY A 280 15.47 9.60 6.18
N ARG A 281 14.89 9.37 4.99
CA ARG A 281 15.31 9.93 3.70
C ARG A 281 14.33 10.96 3.16
N ASP A 282 13.25 11.27 3.89
CA ASP A 282 12.22 12.18 3.41
C ASP A 282 12.74 13.61 3.31
N VAL A 283 12.32 14.32 2.28
CA VAL A 283 12.71 15.70 1.98
C VAL A 283 11.44 16.55 1.95
N GLY A 284 11.34 17.51 2.87
CA GLY A 284 10.21 18.43 2.91
C GLY A 284 8.85 17.73 3.07
N GLU A 285 8.84 16.56 3.72
CA GLU A 285 7.64 15.75 3.96
C GLU A 285 6.96 15.22 2.68
N ILE A 286 7.65 15.18 1.53
CA ILE A 286 7.11 14.69 0.26
C ILE A 286 6.62 13.25 0.43
N GLY A 287 7.44 12.37 1.01
CA GLY A 287 7.10 10.97 1.24
C GLY A 287 5.95 10.80 2.24
N ALA A 288 6.00 11.52 3.36
CA ALA A 288 4.96 11.47 4.39
C ALA A 288 3.59 11.91 3.85
N LEU A 289 3.55 13.00 3.07
CA LEU A 289 2.32 13.50 2.48
C LEU A 289 1.80 12.61 1.34
N THR A 290 2.71 12.01 0.55
CA THR A 290 2.33 11.03 -0.47
C THR A 290 1.71 9.78 0.17
N ALA A 291 2.33 9.23 1.23
CA ALA A 291 1.80 8.10 1.97
C ALA A 291 0.43 8.41 2.59
N ALA A 292 0.27 9.60 3.18
CA ALA A 292 -1.00 10.02 3.75
C ALA A 292 -2.09 10.22 2.68
N ARG A 293 -1.74 10.78 1.51
CA ARG A 293 -2.67 10.90 0.39
C ARG A 293 -3.04 9.52 -0.18
N TRP A 294 -2.07 8.61 -0.33
CA TRP A 294 -2.34 7.23 -0.72
C TRP A 294 -3.38 6.56 0.19
N PHE A 295 -3.24 6.71 1.51
CA PHE A 295 -4.20 6.16 2.48
C PHE A 295 -5.60 6.74 2.27
N ALA A 296 -5.72 8.06 2.07
CA ALA A 296 -6.99 8.73 1.79
C ALA A 296 -7.63 8.24 0.47
N GLU A 297 -6.81 8.01 -0.59
CA GLU A 297 -7.29 7.48 -1.87
C GLU A 297 -7.82 6.04 -1.75
N VAL A 298 -7.12 5.17 -0.98
CA VAL A 298 -7.62 3.82 -0.67
C VAL A 298 -8.98 3.90 0.01
N LEU A 299 -9.14 4.79 1.00
CA LEU A 299 -10.42 4.99 1.69
C LEU A 299 -11.51 5.56 0.77
N ALA A 300 -11.15 6.51 -0.10
CA ALA A 300 -12.09 7.08 -1.06
C ALA A 300 -12.58 6.02 -2.06
N GLY A 301 -11.68 5.16 -2.54
CA GLY A 301 -12.07 3.99 -3.33
C GLY A 301 -12.97 3.04 -2.55
N PHE A 302 -12.64 2.72 -1.30
CA PHE A 302 -13.46 1.84 -0.46
C PHE A 302 -14.86 2.42 -0.20
N ALA A 303 -14.99 3.72 0.00
CA ALA A 303 -16.28 4.39 0.19
C ALA A 303 -17.20 4.25 -1.01
N ALA A 304 -16.64 4.02 -2.21
CA ALA A 304 -17.41 3.75 -3.43
C ALA A 304 -17.88 2.29 -3.56
N ARG A 305 -17.47 1.38 -2.67
CA ARG A 305 -17.99 -0.01 -2.63
C ARG A 305 -19.43 0.01 -2.09
N GLN A 306 -20.37 -0.11 -2.97
CA GLN A 306 -21.78 -0.25 -2.61
C GLN A 306 -22.15 -1.70 -2.30
#